data_e28384d8ac96ae3be250fee0267b4607
#
_entry.id   e28384d8ac96ae3be250fee0267b4607
#
_cell.length_a   1.000
_cell.length_b   1.000
_cell.length_c   1.000
_cell.angle_alpha   90.00
_cell.angle_beta   90.00
_cell.angle_gamma   90.00
#
_symmetry.space_group_name_H-M   'P 1'
#
loop_
_entity.id
_entity.type
_entity.pdbx_description
1 polymer ?
#
loop_
_entity_poly.entity_id
_entity_poly.type
_entity_poly.pdbx_seq_one_letter_code
_entity_poly.pdbx_strand_id
1 'polypeptide(L)'
;MNQELLRIVDSIARDKNIEKESIFNDIEMSLHSAARKFYGEAEDVACTIDRMTGDIQVNKNGTLIDYREFGRIAAQTAKQVLIQKIREDERGSILEEFADRQGQIITGAVARAEGTALSVNLGRCEGFLPKSEQIPGETHHVGERIRCLVLEVRDVGNHVKIVLSRSHPDFIRRLFELEVPEVQEKIIEVKALAREAGYRTKIAVSSIDTKVDCVGACVGVRGSRIKNIVDELGGEKIDIVRWNESSQVLITNSLKPAEIVEISLNFELGRATVVVNETQLSLAIGKRGQNVRLAARLTGWDIDILTPTEYSKGLDDLEKAMRTIEGVDDTFIDRLVALGIIDLRDLQEVGF
;
A
#
# COMPACT_ATOMS: atom_id res chain seq x y z
N MET A 1 -49.17 -11.05 -13.28
CA MET A 1 -47.74 -11.41 -13.50
C MET A 1 -47.00 -10.18 -14.03
N ASN A 2 -46.12 -9.61 -13.25
CA ASN A 2 -45.40 -8.36 -13.59
C ASN A 2 -43.98 -8.70 -14.10
N GLN A 3 -43.91 -9.21 -15.32
CA GLN A 3 -42.61 -9.58 -15.96
C GLN A 3 -41.66 -8.37 -16.15
N GLU A 4 -42.20 -7.17 -16.23
CA GLU A 4 -41.42 -5.97 -16.40
C GLU A 4 -40.64 -5.66 -15.10
N LEU A 5 -41.26 -5.81 -13.93
CA LEU A 5 -40.60 -5.64 -12.64
C LEU A 5 -39.46 -6.66 -12.47
N LEU A 6 -39.70 -7.93 -12.81
CA LEU A 6 -38.65 -8.97 -12.72
C LEU A 6 -37.45 -8.64 -13.61
N ARG A 7 -37.68 -8.15 -14.85
CA ARG A 7 -36.61 -7.74 -15.76
C ARG A 7 -35.83 -6.55 -15.23
N ILE A 8 -36.51 -5.56 -14.61
CA ILE A 8 -35.86 -4.40 -14.01
C ILE A 8 -34.99 -4.85 -12.82
N VAL A 9 -35.50 -5.71 -11.95
CA VAL A 9 -34.73 -6.27 -10.83
C VAL A 9 -33.51 -7.03 -11.34
N ASP A 10 -33.66 -7.86 -12.37
CA ASP A 10 -32.56 -8.59 -12.99
C ASP A 10 -31.50 -7.67 -13.61
N SER A 11 -31.91 -6.57 -14.22
CA SER A 11 -30.98 -5.58 -14.79
C SER A 11 -30.20 -4.86 -13.68
N ILE A 12 -30.90 -4.36 -12.66
CA ILE A 12 -30.27 -3.67 -11.54
C ILE A 12 -29.29 -4.60 -10.80
N ALA A 13 -29.70 -5.85 -10.54
CA ALA A 13 -28.87 -6.83 -9.87
C ALA A 13 -27.55 -7.07 -10.60
N ARG A 14 -27.58 -7.17 -11.94
CA ARG A 14 -26.38 -7.34 -12.78
C ARG A 14 -25.55 -6.08 -12.88
N ASP A 15 -26.19 -4.94 -13.14
CA ASP A 15 -25.49 -3.67 -13.39
C ASP A 15 -24.82 -3.12 -12.12
N LYS A 16 -25.44 -3.36 -10.96
CA LYS A 16 -25.00 -2.86 -9.66
C LYS A 16 -24.32 -3.91 -8.78
N ASN A 17 -24.31 -5.18 -9.21
CA ASN A 17 -23.82 -6.32 -8.44
C ASN A 17 -24.44 -6.38 -7.03
N ILE A 18 -25.76 -6.27 -6.99
CA ILE A 18 -26.58 -6.36 -5.77
C ILE A 18 -27.35 -7.67 -5.83
N GLU A 19 -27.55 -8.32 -4.69
CA GLU A 19 -28.40 -9.51 -4.61
C GLU A 19 -29.84 -9.18 -4.96
N LYS A 20 -30.49 -10.03 -5.78
CA LYS A 20 -31.88 -9.80 -6.20
C LYS A 20 -32.84 -9.68 -5.01
N GLU A 21 -32.61 -10.47 -3.96
CA GLU A 21 -33.43 -10.45 -2.76
C GLU A 21 -33.36 -9.10 -2.05
N SER A 22 -32.18 -8.49 -2.00
CA SER A 22 -32.01 -7.14 -1.45
C SER A 22 -32.85 -6.11 -2.22
N ILE A 23 -32.83 -6.17 -3.56
CA ILE A 23 -33.62 -5.25 -4.39
C ILE A 23 -35.14 -5.46 -4.18
N PHE A 24 -35.59 -6.70 -4.05
CA PHE A 24 -37.01 -6.94 -3.73
C PHE A 24 -37.39 -6.37 -2.38
N ASN A 25 -36.58 -6.57 -1.35
CA ASN A 25 -36.81 -6.03 -0.02
C ASN A 25 -36.82 -4.50 -0.04
N ASP A 26 -35.93 -3.86 -0.81
CA ASP A 26 -35.91 -2.40 -0.97
C ASP A 26 -37.17 -1.87 -1.65
N ILE A 27 -37.70 -2.58 -2.65
CA ILE A 27 -38.97 -2.21 -3.29
C ILE A 27 -40.12 -2.36 -2.29
N GLU A 28 -40.17 -3.46 -1.53
CA GLU A 28 -41.17 -3.67 -0.48
C GLU A 28 -41.13 -2.58 0.58
N MET A 29 -39.94 -2.22 1.08
CA MET A 29 -39.74 -1.14 2.04
C MET A 29 -40.15 0.23 1.48
N SER A 30 -39.84 0.49 0.20
CA SER A 30 -40.21 1.74 -0.45
C SER A 30 -41.72 1.88 -0.61
N LEU A 31 -42.41 0.80 -0.98
CA LEU A 31 -43.88 0.73 -1.08
C LEU A 31 -44.52 0.85 0.30
N HIS A 32 -43.99 0.18 1.30
CA HIS A 32 -44.43 0.29 2.69
C HIS A 32 -44.33 1.75 3.21
N SER A 33 -43.20 2.42 2.96
CA SER A 33 -42.99 3.83 3.33
C SER A 33 -43.99 4.74 2.62
N ALA A 34 -44.28 4.48 1.35
CA ALA A 34 -45.27 5.23 0.59
C ALA A 34 -46.69 5.01 1.12
N ALA A 35 -47.03 3.77 1.44
CA ALA A 35 -48.35 3.41 1.99
C ALA A 35 -48.57 4.06 3.36
N ARG A 36 -47.58 4.02 4.26
CA ARG A 36 -47.65 4.72 5.56
C ARG A 36 -47.84 6.23 5.43
N LYS A 37 -47.19 6.84 4.46
CA LYS A 37 -47.35 8.27 4.18
C LYS A 37 -48.75 8.63 3.64
N PHE A 38 -49.37 7.69 2.91
CA PHE A 38 -50.68 7.88 2.32
C PHE A 38 -51.83 7.61 3.33
N TYR A 39 -51.75 6.51 4.08
CA TYR A 39 -52.81 6.09 5.02
C TYR A 39 -52.59 6.62 6.45
N GLY A 40 -51.41 7.08 6.79
CA GLY A 40 -51.02 7.49 8.14
C GLY A 40 -50.23 6.42 8.89
N GLU A 41 -49.42 6.84 9.86
CA GLU A 41 -48.52 5.96 10.61
C GLU A 41 -49.23 4.97 11.54
N ALA A 42 -50.48 5.20 11.87
CA ALA A 42 -51.29 4.35 12.78
C ALA A 42 -51.87 3.11 12.11
N GLU A 43 -51.83 3.03 10.77
CA GLU A 43 -52.40 1.93 10.02
C GLU A 43 -51.39 0.79 9.83
N ASP A 44 -51.85 -0.46 10.05
CA ASP A 44 -51.01 -1.63 9.80
C ASP A 44 -51.05 -1.97 8.31
N VAL A 45 -49.94 -1.65 7.62
CA VAL A 45 -49.79 -1.90 6.18
C VAL A 45 -48.57 -2.79 5.95
N ALA A 46 -48.77 -3.91 5.24
CA ALA A 46 -47.69 -4.79 4.79
C ALA A 46 -47.65 -4.82 3.26
N CYS A 47 -46.46 -4.70 2.71
CA CYS A 47 -46.21 -4.75 1.27
C CYS A 47 -45.29 -5.95 0.97
N THR A 48 -45.71 -6.83 0.09
CA THR A 48 -44.93 -7.99 -0.33
C THR A 48 -44.96 -8.14 -1.85
N ILE A 49 -43.84 -8.70 -2.40
CA ILE A 49 -43.72 -8.99 -3.84
C ILE A 49 -43.49 -10.47 -4.02
N ASP A 50 -44.26 -11.08 -4.85
CA ASP A 50 -44.03 -12.47 -5.25
C ASP A 50 -42.77 -12.56 -6.14
N ARG A 51 -41.75 -13.29 -5.71
CA ARG A 51 -40.45 -13.40 -6.38
C ARG A 51 -40.53 -14.10 -7.75
N MET A 52 -41.57 -14.93 -7.96
CA MET A 52 -41.74 -15.70 -9.19
C MET A 52 -42.61 -14.97 -10.23
N THR A 53 -43.63 -14.26 -9.77
CA THR A 53 -44.58 -13.58 -10.66
C THR A 53 -44.35 -12.08 -10.78
N GLY A 54 -43.63 -11.49 -9.81
CA GLY A 54 -43.42 -10.03 -9.69
C GLY A 54 -44.67 -9.29 -9.24
N ASP A 55 -45.74 -10.00 -8.80
CA ASP A 55 -46.97 -9.36 -8.40
C ASP A 55 -46.82 -8.69 -7.02
N ILE A 56 -47.25 -7.44 -6.95
CA ILE A 56 -47.18 -6.61 -5.75
C ILE A 56 -48.49 -6.78 -4.97
N GLN A 57 -48.39 -7.17 -3.71
CA GLN A 57 -49.51 -7.31 -2.80
C GLN A 57 -49.39 -6.32 -1.66
N VAL A 58 -50.38 -5.50 -1.44
CA VAL A 58 -50.47 -4.59 -0.32
C VAL A 58 -51.65 -5.00 0.56
N ASN A 59 -51.35 -5.22 1.84
CA ASN A 59 -52.34 -5.59 2.83
C ASN A 59 -52.48 -4.46 3.84
N LYS A 60 -53.70 -3.95 4.01
CA LYS A 60 -54.03 -2.93 5.03
C LYS A 60 -55.05 -3.56 6.01
N ASN A 61 -54.64 -3.71 7.26
CA ASN A 61 -55.51 -4.28 8.33
C ASN A 61 -56.20 -5.60 7.92
N GLY A 62 -55.49 -6.48 7.19
CA GLY A 62 -55.99 -7.76 6.72
C GLY A 62 -56.75 -7.70 5.38
N THR A 63 -56.92 -6.56 4.75
CA THR A 63 -57.61 -6.38 3.46
C THR A 63 -56.61 -6.07 2.36
N LEU A 64 -56.65 -6.81 1.23
CA LEU A 64 -55.84 -6.54 0.04
C LEU A 64 -56.34 -5.28 -0.66
N ILE A 65 -55.39 -4.36 -0.94
CA ILE A 65 -55.64 -3.11 -1.64
C ILE A 65 -54.73 -3.00 -2.88
N ASP A 66 -55.22 -2.24 -3.89
CA ASP A 66 -54.42 -1.95 -5.08
C ASP A 66 -53.38 -0.86 -4.76
N TYR A 67 -52.09 -1.16 -4.91
CA TYR A 67 -51.04 -0.21 -4.70
C TYR A 67 -51.13 1.05 -5.60
N ARG A 68 -51.90 0.99 -6.69
CA ARG A 68 -52.15 2.14 -7.58
C ARG A 68 -52.99 3.23 -6.92
N GLU A 69 -53.70 2.92 -5.82
CA GLU A 69 -54.47 3.91 -5.05
C GLU A 69 -53.59 4.94 -4.32
N PHE A 70 -52.30 4.67 -4.10
CA PHE A 70 -51.38 5.56 -3.36
C PHE A 70 -51.20 6.93 -4.00
N GLY A 71 -51.55 7.13 -5.27
CA GLY A 71 -51.46 8.39 -5.96
C GLY A 71 -50.02 8.85 -6.27
N ARG A 72 -49.92 10.03 -6.88
CA ARG A 72 -48.63 10.56 -7.36
C ARG A 72 -47.60 10.85 -6.26
N ILE A 73 -48.03 11.38 -5.13
CA ILE A 73 -47.13 11.80 -4.02
C ILE A 73 -46.47 10.56 -3.40
N ALA A 74 -47.25 9.49 -3.15
CA ALA A 74 -46.74 8.28 -2.58
C ALA A 74 -45.84 7.55 -3.57
N ALA A 75 -46.17 7.51 -4.87
CA ALA A 75 -45.31 6.95 -5.91
C ALA A 75 -43.97 7.68 -6.01
N GLN A 76 -43.94 9.00 -5.85
CA GLN A 76 -42.71 9.78 -5.84
C GLN A 76 -41.85 9.52 -4.59
N THR A 77 -42.52 9.34 -3.43
CA THR A 77 -41.84 8.96 -2.19
C THR A 77 -41.21 7.57 -2.31
N ALA A 78 -41.97 6.57 -2.82
CA ALA A 78 -41.45 5.22 -3.07
C ALA A 78 -40.22 5.25 -3.98
N LYS A 79 -40.31 6.00 -5.09
CA LYS A 79 -39.16 6.16 -6.01
C LYS A 79 -37.93 6.75 -5.33
N GLN A 80 -38.08 7.77 -4.49
CA GLN A 80 -36.94 8.37 -3.77
C GLN A 80 -36.30 7.40 -2.77
N VAL A 81 -37.16 6.69 -1.98
CA VAL A 81 -36.67 5.70 -1.02
C VAL A 81 -35.95 4.56 -1.73
N LEU A 82 -36.52 4.05 -2.82
CA LEU A 82 -35.92 2.98 -3.62
C LEU A 82 -34.55 3.40 -4.20
N ILE A 83 -34.47 4.59 -4.79
CA ILE A 83 -33.19 5.11 -5.32
C ILE A 83 -32.15 5.23 -4.20
N GLN A 84 -32.55 5.68 -3.02
CA GLN A 84 -31.65 5.79 -1.88
C GLN A 84 -31.18 4.40 -1.43
N LYS A 85 -32.06 3.43 -1.30
CA LYS A 85 -31.74 2.06 -0.90
C LYS A 85 -30.81 1.37 -1.88
N ILE A 86 -31.11 1.43 -3.17
CA ILE A 86 -30.21 0.87 -4.20
C ILE A 86 -28.81 1.52 -4.16
N ARG A 87 -28.71 2.82 -3.85
CA ARG A 87 -27.40 3.48 -3.68
C ARG A 87 -26.66 3.00 -2.43
N GLU A 88 -27.40 2.75 -1.33
CA GLU A 88 -26.82 2.19 -0.10
C GLU A 88 -26.27 0.78 -0.35
N ASP A 89 -27.03 -0.07 -1.01
CA ASP A 89 -26.62 -1.44 -1.36
C ASP A 89 -25.44 -1.46 -2.35
N GLU A 90 -25.48 -0.62 -3.39
CA GLU A 90 -24.37 -0.46 -4.34
C GLU A 90 -23.09 -0.02 -3.61
N ARG A 91 -23.22 0.92 -2.68
CA ARG A 91 -22.12 1.38 -1.84
C ARG A 91 -21.55 0.26 -0.97
N GLY A 92 -22.42 -0.52 -0.31
CA GLY A 92 -22.04 -1.70 0.46
C GLY A 92 -21.27 -2.71 -0.36
N SER A 93 -21.80 -3.06 -1.54
CA SER A 93 -21.15 -3.99 -2.48
C SER A 93 -19.79 -3.50 -2.97
N ILE A 94 -19.62 -2.20 -3.25
CA ILE A 94 -18.33 -1.61 -3.63
C ILE A 94 -17.37 -1.65 -2.44
N LEU A 95 -17.84 -1.30 -1.24
CA LEU A 95 -17.02 -1.31 -0.04
C LEU A 95 -16.44 -2.70 0.24
N GLU A 96 -17.27 -3.74 0.20
CA GLU A 96 -16.84 -5.14 0.38
C GLU A 96 -15.84 -5.56 -0.70
N GLU A 97 -16.16 -5.34 -1.98
CA GLU A 97 -15.29 -5.71 -3.10
C GLU A 97 -13.89 -5.08 -2.98
N PHE A 98 -13.81 -3.81 -2.61
CA PHE A 98 -12.53 -3.10 -2.55
C PHE A 98 -11.83 -3.23 -1.20
N ALA A 99 -12.53 -3.54 -0.11
CA ALA A 99 -11.91 -3.88 1.17
C ALA A 99 -11.02 -5.13 1.02
N ASP A 100 -11.49 -6.15 0.32
CA ASP A 100 -10.72 -7.37 0.03
C ASP A 100 -9.53 -7.11 -0.92
N ARG A 101 -9.58 -6.01 -1.68
CA ARG A 101 -8.49 -5.60 -2.59
C ARG A 101 -7.51 -4.61 -1.97
N GLN A 102 -7.72 -4.21 -0.73
CA GLN A 102 -6.77 -3.32 -0.05
C GLN A 102 -5.37 -3.95 0.02
N GLY A 103 -4.35 -3.19 -0.31
CA GLY A 103 -2.98 -3.67 -0.44
C GLY A 103 -2.71 -4.50 -1.70
N GLN A 104 -3.63 -4.57 -2.67
CA GLN A 104 -3.42 -5.24 -3.96
C GLN A 104 -3.26 -4.21 -5.08
N ILE A 105 -2.62 -4.62 -6.18
CA ILE A 105 -2.54 -3.82 -7.41
C ILE A 105 -3.81 -3.98 -8.22
N ILE A 106 -4.36 -2.85 -8.63
CA ILE A 106 -5.44 -2.78 -9.61
C ILE A 106 -5.02 -1.96 -10.82
N THR A 107 -5.64 -2.24 -11.96
CA THR A 107 -5.45 -1.47 -13.19
C THR A 107 -6.71 -0.68 -13.50
N GLY A 108 -6.55 0.62 -13.73
CA GLY A 108 -7.65 1.49 -14.13
C GLY A 108 -7.23 2.44 -15.26
N ALA A 109 -8.19 3.15 -15.84
CA ALA A 109 -7.94 4.19 -16.82
C ALA A 109 -8.09 5.57 -16.18
N VAL A 110 -7.16 6.48 -16.44
CA VAL A 110 -7.26 7.87 -15.98
C VAL A 110 -8.51 8.50 -16.58
N ALA A 111 -9.48 8.84 -15.73
CA ALA A 111 -10.75 9.42 -16.16
C ALA A 111 -10.65 10.94 -16.34
N ARG A 112 -10.05 11.60 -15.35
CA ARG A 112 -9.84 13.06 -15.35
C ARG A 112 -8.74 13.49 -14.40
N ALA A 113 -8.21 14.68 -14.62
CA ALA A 113 -7.33 15.37 -13.68
C ALA A 113 -8.18 16.34 -12.83
N GLU A 114 -8.06 16.24 -11.52
CA GLU A 114 -8.72 17.13 -10.54
C GLU A 114 -7.65 17.98 -9.86
N GLY A 115 -7.28 19.10 -10.49
CA GLY A 115 -6.12 19.90 -10.04
C GLY A 115 -4.83 19.12 -10.20
N THR A 116 -4.20 18.73 -9.08
CA THR A 116 -2.98 17.92 -9.04
C THR A 116 -3.24 16.42 -8.81
N ALA A 117 -4.46 16.05 -8.43
CA ALA A 117 -4.87 14.67 -8.23
C ALA A 117 -5.45 14.06 -9.53
N LEU A 118 -5.49 12.74 -9.59
CA LEU A 118 -6.08 12.00 -10.71
C LEU A 118 -7.27 11.18 -10.22
N SER A 119 -8.34 11.19 -11.00
CA SER A 119 -9.45 10.23 -10.88
C SER A 119 -9.19 9.08 -11.87
N VAL A 120 -9.26 7.86 -11.36
CA VAL A 120 -8.97 6.63 -12.12
C VAL A 120 -10.23 5.78 -12.16
N ASN A 121 -10.71 5.48 -13.35
CA ASN A 121 -11.87 4.61 -13.56
C ASN A 121 -11.46 3.14 -13.31
N LEU A 122 -12.08 2.52 -12.32
CA LEU A 122 -11.87 1.13 -11.92
C LEU A 122 -12.98 0.18 -12.42
N GLY A 123 -13.85 0.68 -13.30
CA GLY A 123 -15.01 -0.03 -13.84
C GLY A 123 -16.30 0.42 -13.19
N ARG A 124 -16.63 -0.06 -12.01
CA ARG A 124 -17.87 0.28 -11.28
C ARG A 124 -17.79 1.57 -10.47
N CYS A 125 -16.59 1.99 -10.13
CA CYS A 125 -16.34 3.17 -9.30
C CYS A 125 -15.07 3.89 -9.76
N GLU A 126 -14.83 5.07 -9.19
CA GLU A 126 -13.61 5.84 -9.42
C GLU A 126 -12.69 5.76 -8.20
N GLY A 127 -11.41 5.50 -8.46
CA GLY A 127 -10.34 5.62 -7.48
C GLY A 127 -9.73 7.01 -7.51
N PHE A 128 -9.25 7.47 -6.39
CA PHE A 128 -8.62 8.77 -6.19
C PHE A 128 -7.11 8.59 -5.98
N LEU A 129 -6.28 9.13 -6.86
CA LEU A 129 -4.82 9.15 -6.77
C LEU A 129 -4.33 10.57 -6.45
N PRO A 130 -4.16 10.91 -5.15
CA PRO A 130 -3.72 12.24 -4.74
C PRO A 130 -2.27 12.49 -5.16
N LYS A 131 -1.85 13.76 -5.24
CA LYS A 131 -0.49 14.15 -5.64
C LYS A 131 0.60 13.54 -4.76
N SER A 132 0.37 13.41 -3.46
CA SER A 132 1.29 12.80 -2.50
C SER A 132 1.55 11.31 -2.78
N GLU A 133 0.61 10.64 -3.43
CA GLU A 133 0.66 9.21 -3.74
C GLU A 133 1.06 8.93 -5.20
N GLN A 134 1.31 9.96 -6.00
CA GLN A 134 1.90 9.84 -7.33
C GLN A 134 3.43 9.74 -7.23
N ILE A 135 4.05 9.09 -8.19
CA ILE A 135 5.52 9.09 -8.31
C ILE A 135 5.96 10.48 -8.79
N PRO A 136 6.93 11.12 -8.12
CA PRO A 136 7.43 12.42 -8.56
C PRO A 136 7.98 12.39 -9.99
N GLY A 137 7.49 13.30 -10.83
CA GLY A 137 7.90 13.38 -12.24
C GLY A 137 7.05 12.59 -13.22
N GLU A 138 6.16 11.71 -12.76
CA GLU A 138 5.19 11.07 -13.65
C GLU A 138 4.12 12.05 -14.14
N THR A 139 3.76 11.89 -15.41
CA THR A 139 2.63 12.59 -16.03
C THR A 139 1.74 11.56 -16.70
N HIS A 140 0.45 11.60 -16.41
CA HIS A 140 -0.53 10.69 -16.98
C HIS A 140 -1.58 11.45 -17.79
N HIS A 141 -2.01 10.85 -18.88
CA HIS A 141 -3.02 11.44 -19.76
C HIS A 141 -4.38 10.76 -19.56
N VAL A 142 -5.45 11.50 -19.83
CA VAL A 142 -6.82 10.95 -19.80
C VAL A 142 -6.93 9.79 -20.81
N GLY A 143 -7.48 8.67 -20.36
CA GLY A 143 -7.58 7.42 -21.11
C GLY A 143 -6.39 6.48 -20.96
N GLU A 144 -5.29 6.92 -20.36
CA GLU A 144 -4.12 6.08 -20.08
C GLU A 144 -4.45 5.02 -19.03
N ARG A 145 -4.02 3.79 -19.25
CA ARG A 145 -4.16 2.71 -18.28
C ARG A 145 -2.96 2.70 -17.34
N ILE A 146 -3.23 2.80 -16.06
CA ILE A 146 -2.21 2.81 -15.01
C ILE A 146 -2.47 1.72 -13.99
N ARG A 147 -1.41 1.17 -13.41
CA ARG A 147 -1.47 0.27 -12.26
C ARG A 147 -1.30 1.08 -10.98
N CYS A 148 -2.13 0.81 -9.99
CA CYS A 148 -2.05 1.45 -8.68
C CYS A 148 -2.27 0.43 -7.57
N LEU A 149 -1.68 0.69 -6.41
CA LEU A 149 -2.00 0.00 -5.18
C LEU A 149 -3.29 0.57 -4.60
N VAL A 150 -4.22 -0.26 -4.17
CA VAL A 150 -5.34 0.18 -3.32
C VAL A 150 -4.77 0.44 -1.92
N LEU A 151 -4.55 1.71 -1.60
CA LEU A 151 -3.96 2.11 -0.33
C LEU A 151 -4.98 2.04 0.79
N GLU A 152 -6.16 2.57 0.55
CA GLU A 152 -7.20 2.70 1.56
C GLU A 152 -8.59 2.75 0.91
N VAL A 153 -9.56 2.15 1.60
CA VAL A 153 -10.97 2.18 1.23
C VAL A 153 -11.75 2.78 2.39
N ARG A 154 -12.43 3.91 2.16
CA ARG A 154 -13.20 4.64 3.18
C ARG A 154 -14.65 4.79 2.76
N ASP A 155 -15.56 4.54 3.68
CA ASP A 155 -16.95 4.95 3.56
C ASP A 155 -17.09 6.43 3.99
N VAL A 156 -17.51 7.29 3.06
CA VAL A 156 -17.70 8.73 3.31
C VAL A 156 -19.19 9.10 3.37
N GLY A 157 -20.02 8.14 3.79
CA GLY A 157 -21.46 8.34 3.99
C GLY A 157 -22.28 8.34 2.68
N ASN A 158 -21.90 9.11 1.68
CA ASN A 158 -22.61 9.19 0.40
C ASN A 158 -21.96 8.35 -0.72
N HIS A 159 -20.68 8.01 -0.58
CA HIS A 159 -19.91 7.25 -1.57
C HIS A 159 -18.72 6.55 -0.92
N VAL A 160 -18.20 5.52 -1.59
CA VAL A 160 -16.94 4.87 -1.20
C VAL A 160 -15.79 5.62 -1.83
N LYS A 161 -14.83 6.07 -1.00
CA LYS A 161 -13.60 6.70 -1.45
C LYS A 161 -12.50 5.66 -1.46
N ILE A 162 -12.00 5.32 -2.65
CA ILE A 162 -10.87 4.41 -2.86
C ILE A 162 -9.64 5.26 -3.11
N VAL A 163 -8.70 5.24 -2.16
CA VAL A 163 -7.43 5.96 -2.28
C VAL A 163 -6.42 5.03 -2.92
N LEU A 164 -5.81 5.50 -3.99
CA LEU A 164 -4.80 4.78 -4.76
C LEU A 164 -3.42 5.35 -4.47
N SER A 165 -2.39 4.51 -4.59
CA SER A 165 -0.99 4.92 -4.46
C SER A 165 -0.11 4.25 -5.50
N ARG A 166 0.88 5.01 -5.99
CA ARG A 166 2.03 4.52 -6.77
C ARG A 166 3.34 4.80 -6.05
N SER A 167 3.32 5.67 -5.03
CA SER A 167 4.50 6.04 -4.22
C SER A 167 4.73 5.11 -3.03
N HIS A 168 3.71 4.39 -2.55
CA HIS A 168 3.81 3.51 -1.39
C HIS A 168 4.81 2.36 -1.60
N PRO A 169 5.62 1.97 -0.59
CA PRO A 169 6.56 0.86 -0.70
C PRO A 169 5.93 -0.47 -1.12
N ASP A 170 4.71 -0.77 -0.64
CA ASP A 170 4.03 -2.01 -0.97
C ASP A 170 3.63 -2.10 -2.46
N PHE A 171 3.55 -0.98 -3.17
CA PHE A 171 3.38 -1.01 -4.62
C PHE A 171 4.51 -1.80 -5.29
N ILE A 172 5.76 -1.58 -4.86
CA ILE A 172 6.92 -2.34 -5.36
C ILE A 172 6.84 -3.82 -4.96
N ARG A 173 6.48 -4.13 -3.69
CA ARG A 173 6.32 -5.53 -3.25
C ARG A 173 5.36 -6.28 -4.17
N ARG A 174 4.21 -5.68 -4.47
CA ARG A 174 3.20 -6.28 -5.35
C ARG A 174 3.65 -6.37 -6.80
N LEU A 175 4.45 -5.42 -7.29
CA LEU A 175 5.04 -5.53 -8.62
C LEU A 175 6.03 -6.72 -8.71
N PHE A 176 6.82 -6.96 -7.66
CA PHE A 176 7.67 -8.14 -7.60
C PHE A 176 6.87 -9.44 -7.56
N GLU A 177 5.75 -9.49 -6.82
CA GLU A 177 4.85 -10.65 -6.82
C GLU A 177 4.24 -10.93 -8.21
N LEU A 178 3.95 -9.89 -8.99
CA LEU A 178 3.40 -10.02 -10.35
C LEU A 178 4.45 -10.47 -11.39
N GLU A 179 5.69 -9.97 -11.28
CA GLU A 179 6.73 -10.18 -12.29
C GLU A 179 7.65 -11.37 -11.96
N VAL A 180 7.69 -11.81 -10.69
CA VAL A 180 8.59 -12.86 -10.20
C VAL A 180 7.77 -14.00 -9.61
N PRO A 181 7.57 -15.11 -10.36
CA PRO A 181 6.77 -16.25 -9.89
C PRO A 181 7.24 -16.81 -8.55
N GLU A 182 8.55 -16.86 -8.32
CA GLU A 182 9.15 -17.37 -7.09
C GLU A 182 8.81 -16.50 -5.85
N VAL A 183 8.51 -15.22 -6.05
CA VAL A 183 7.99 -14.34 -4.99
C VAL A 183 6.50 -14.59 -4.77
N GLN A 184 5.72 -14.78 -5.83
CA GLN A 184 4.30 -15.12 -5.75
C GLN A 184 4.08 -16.46 -5.03
N GLU A 185 4.92 -17.45 -5.32
CA GLU A 185 4.91 -18.79 -4.70
C GLU A 185 5.51 -18.81 -3.29
N LYS A 186 6.00 -17.66 -2.80
CA LYS A 186 6.65 -17.50 -1.48
C LYS A 186 7.93 -18.33 -1.30
N ILE A 187 8.56 -18.74 -2.40
CA ILE A 187 9.90 -19.34 -2.39
C ILE A 187 10.94 -18.26 -2.10
N ILE A 188 10.75 -17.06 -2.66
CA ILE A 188 11.53 -15.86 -2.36
C ILE A 188 10.68 -14.91 -1.54
N GLU A 189 11.24 -14.46 -0.42
CA GLU A 189 10.61 -13.50 0.47
C GLU A 189 11.27 -12.12 0.36
N VAL A 190 10.46 -11.07 0.32
CA VAL A 190 10.92 -9.69 0.46
C VAL A 190 10.99 -9.35 1.94
N LYS A 191 12.20 -9.35 2.50
CA LYS A 191 12.46 -9.14 3.93
C LYS A 191 12.40 -7.66 4.33
N ALA A 192 12.95 -6.79 3.50
CA ALA A 192 12.97 -5.35 3.76
C ALA A 192 12.92 -4.57 2.45
N LEU A 193 12.44 -3.33 2.53
CA LEU A 193 12.34 -2.42 1.40
C LEU A 193 12.53 -0.97 1.88
N ALA A 194 13.39 -0.23 1.19
CA ALA A 194 13.60 1.20 1.40
C ALA A 194 13.44 1.93 0.07
N ARG A 195 12.52 2.88 -0.01
CA ARG A 195 12.13 3.57 -1.24
C ARG A 195 12.24 5.09 -1.14
N GLU A 196 12.77 5.68 -2.17
CA GLU A 196 12.58 7.07 -2.54
C GLU A 196 11.88 7.10 -3.89
N ALA A 197 10.55 7.21 -3.86
CA ALA A 197 9.69 7.10 -5.03
C ALA A 197 10.15 8.02 -6.17
N GLY A 198 10.22 7.46 -7.39
CA GLY A 198 10.69 8.15 -8.59
C GLY A 198 12.19 8.26 -8.73
N TYR A 199 12.96 7.85 -7.72
CA TYR A 199 14.43 7.96 -7.75
C TYR A 199 15.12 6.62 -7.63
N ARG A 200 15.01 5.98 -6.47
CA ARG A 200 15.70 4.71 -6.20
C ARG A 200 15.03 3.93 -5.09
N THR A 201 15.04 2.61 -5.23
CA THR A 201 14.57 1.66 -4.23
C THR A 201 15.65 0.60 -3.98
N LYS A 202 15.83 0.23 -2.72
CA LYS A 202 16.55 -0.97 -2.31
C LYS A 202 15.57 -1.99 -1.76
N ILE A 203 15.66 -3.22 -2.26
CA ILE A 203 14.82 -4.33 -1.82
C ILE A 203 15.69 -5.50 -1.38
N ALA A 204 15.50 -5.96 -0.15
CA ALA A 204 16.24 -7.10 0.38
C ALA A 204 15.40 -8.36 0.27
N VAL A 205 15.95 -9.38 -0.40
CA VAL A 205 15.28 -10.64 -0.69
C VAL A 205 16.07 -11.82 -0.15
N SER A 206 15.34 -12.84 0.31
CA SER A 206 15.92 -14.13 0.71
C SER A 206 15.16 -15.26 0.05
N SER A 207 15.80 -16.42 -0.14
CA SER A 207 15.12 -17.63 -0.58
C SER A 207 15.01 -18.62 0.57
N ILE A 208 13.88 -19.30 0.68
CA ILE A 208 13.67 -20.43 1.59
C ILE A 208 14.44 -21.66 1.06
N ASP A 209 14.48 -21.83 -0.26
CA ASP A 209 15.25 -22.88 -0.92
C ASP A 209 16.67 -22.39 -1.22
N THR A 210 17.67 -23.03 -0.60
CA THR A 210 19.09 -22.70 -0.79
C THR A 210 19.59 -22.92 -2.23
N LYS A 211 18.87 -23.68 -3.04
CA LYS A 211 19.20 -23.92 -4.46
C LYS A 211 18.74 -22.77 -5.37
N VAL A 212 17.86 -21.90 -4.90
CA VAL A 212 17.32 -20.78 -5.67
C VAL A 212 18.15 -19.53 -5.40
N ASP A 213 18.75 -18.97 -6.44
CA ASP A 213 19.39 -17.65 -6.36
C ASP A 213 18.33 -16.57 -6.33
N CYS A 214 18.03 -16.03 -5.13
CA CYS A 214 16.99 -15.05 -4.93
C CYS A 214 17.22 -13.75 -5.72
N VAL A 215 18.47 -13.31 -5.88
CA VAL A 215 18.80 -12.10 -6.64
C VAL A 215 18.65 -12.37 -8.14
N GLY A 216 19.23 -13.46 -8.63
CA GLY A 216 19.16 -13.82 -10.04
C GLY A 216 17.72 -14.06 -10.52
N ALA A 217 16.88 -14.71 -9.70
CA ALA A 217 15.46 -14.91 -10.00
C ALA A 217 14.68 -13.60 -10.11
N CYS A 218 14.93 -12.66 -9.21
CA CYS A 218 14.30 -11.32 -9.26
C CYS A 218 14.77 -10.49 -10.46
N VAL A 219 16.04 -10.60 -10.85
CA VAL A 219 16.58 -9.91 -12.04
C VAL A 219 15.99 -10.51 -13.32
N GLY A 220 15.89 -11.84 -13.37
CA GLY A 220 15.44 -12.58 -14.55
C GLY A 220 16.46 -12.65 -15.66
N VAL A 221 16.13 -13.40 -16.71
CA VAL A 221 17.04 -13.61 -17.86
C VAL A 221 17.34 -12.28 -18.55
N ARG A 222 18.62 -11.92 -18.60
CA ARG A 222 19.10 -10.64 -19.17
C ARG A 222 18.44 -9.41 -18.56
N GLY A 223 17.97 -9.48 -17.30
CA GLY A 223 17.33 -8.38 -16.61
C GLY A 223 15.87 -8.11 -17.03
N SER A 224 15.21 -9.06 -17.70
CA SER A 224 13.86 -8.84 -18.24
C SER A 224 12.83 -8.51 -17.16
N ARG A 225 12.83 -9.24 -16.05
CA ARG A 225 11.84 -9.06 -14.96
C ARG A 225 12.01 -7.71 -14.28
N ILE A 226 13.24 -7.39 -13.87
CA ILE A 226 13.52 -6.11 -13.21
C ILE A 226 13.27 -4.91 -14.13
N LYS A 227 13.53 -5.08 -15.43
CA LYS A 227 13.27 -4.05 -16.43
C LYS A 227 11.78 -3.72 -16.51
N ASN A 228 10.89 -4.71 -16.53
CA ASN A 228 9.45 -4.47 -16.53
C ASN A 228 9.00 -3.64 -15.33
N ILE A 229 9.57 -3.92 -14.14
CA ILE A 229 9.25 -3.18 -12.92
C ILE A 229 9.79 -1.73 -13.02
N VAL A 230 11.02 -1.55 -13.48
CA VAL A 230 11.64 -0.23 -13.67
C VAL A 230 10.84 0.61 -14.68
N ASP A 231 10.42 0.00 -15.79
CA ASP A 231 9.62 0.66 -16.82
C ASP A 231 8.24 1.07 -16.28
N GLU A 232 7.57 0.22 -15.48
CA GLU A 232 6.32 0.56 -14.79
C GLU A 232 6.47 1.75 -13.83
N LEU A 233 7.63 1.90 -13.21
CA LEU A 233 7.95 2.97 -12.26
C LEU A 233 8.55 4.22 -12.90
N GLY A 234 8.48 4.35 -14.23
CA GLY A 234 9.00 5.51 -14.93
C GLY A 234 10.52 5.68 -14.87
N GLY A 235 11.28 4.58 -14.69
CA GLY A 235 12.74 4.60 -14.64
C GLY A 235 13.34 4.68 -13.23
N GLU A 236 12.55 4.48 -12.19
CA GLU A 236 13.04 4.39 -10.80
C GLU A 236 14.06 3.25 -10.68
N LYS A 237 15.27 3.56 -10.17
CA LYS A 237 16.33 2.55 -10.03
C LYS A 237 16.03 1.57 -8.92
N ILE A 238 16.23 0.28 -9.16
CA ILE A 238 15.99 -0.77 -8.17
C ILE A 238 17.26 -1.55 -7.91
N ASP A 239 17.70 -1.56 -6.65
CA ASP A 239 18.82 -2.37 -6.16
C ASP A 239 18.27 -3.60 -5.43
N ILE A 240 18.54 -4.78 -5.95
CA ILE A 240 18.18 -6.04 -5.30
C ILE A 240 19.33 -6.47 -4.40
N VAL A 241 19.06 -6.57 -3.11
CA VAL A 241 20.02 -6.89 -2.06
C VAL A 241 19.74 -8.30 -1.54
N ARG A 242 20.77 -9.13 -1.42
CA ARG A 242 20.64 -10.43 -0.74
C ARG A 242 20.52 -10.19 0.76
N TRP A 243 19.41 -10.60 1.33
CA TRP A 243 19.20 -10.59 2.79
C TRP A 243 20.19 -11.51 3.50
N ASN A 244 20.63 -11.10 4.68
CA ASN A 244 21.40 -11.93 5.59
C ASN A 244 21.04 -11.56 7.04
N GLU A 245 21.05 -12.55 7.92
CA GLU A 245 20.78 -12.34 9.35
C GLU A 245 21.90 -11.56 10.04
N SER A 246 23.14 -11.70 9.53
CA SER A 246 24.26 -10.89 9.99
C SER A 246 24.13 -9.45 9.50
N SER A 247 24.00 -8.51 10.43
CA SER A 247 23.92 -7.07 10.14
C SER A 247 25.11 -6.57 9.34
N GLN A 248 26.32 -7.06 9.63
CA GLN A 248 27.52 -6.68 8.88
C GLN A 248 27.41 -7.08 7.41
N VAL A 249 26.98 -8.33 7.14
CA VAL A 249 26.82 -8.81 5.78
C VAL A 249 25.68 -8.09 5.05
N LEU A 250 24.57 -7.83 5.74
CA LEU A 250 23.45 -7.10 5.16
C LEU A 250 23.81 -5.66 4.81
N ILE A 251 24.52 -4.95 5.69
CA ILE A 251 25.01 -3.59 5.46
C ILE A 251 25.98 -3.60 4.26
N THR A 252 26.93 -4.55 4.23
CA THR A 252 27.85 -4.70 3.12
C THR A 252 27.11 -4.89 1.78
N ASN A 253 26.12 -5.79 1.76
CA ASN A 253 25.33 -6.02 0.56
C ASN A 253 24.50 -4.81 0.15
N SER A 254 24.00 -4.05 1.13
CA SER A 254 23.15 -2.88 0.88
C SER A 254 23.91 -1.68 0.31
N LEU A 255 25.21 -1.56 0.61
CA LEU A 255 26.06 -0.45 0.14
C LEU A 255 26.71 -0.71 -1.22
N LYS A 256 26.58 -1.93 -1.78
CA LYS A 256 27.09 -2.19 -3.13
C LYS A 256 26.60 -1.14 -4.13
N PRO A 257 27.44 -0.73 -5.10
CA PRO A 257 28.70 -1.35 -5.54
C PRO A 257 29.95 -0.93 -4.76
N ALA A 258 29.83 -0.12 -3.67
CA ALA A 258 30.99 0.27 -2.90
C ALA A 258 31.67 -0.94 -2.21
N GLU A 259 33.00 -0.94 -2.22
CA GLU A 259 33.82 -1.92 -1.52
C GLU A 259 34.14 -1.44 -0.12
N ILE A 260 33.79 -2.25 0.87
CA ILE A 260 33.94 -1.93 2.29
C ILE A 260 35.23 -2.57 2.79
N VAL A 261 36.01 -1.82 3.55
CA VAL A 261 37.24 -2.29 4.19
C VAL A 261 36.91 -2.93 5.54
N GLU A 262 36.10 -2.25 6.36
CA GLU A 262 35.78 -2.66 7.72
C GLU A 262 34.40 -2.16 8.14
N ILE A 263 33.72 -2.89 9.05
CA ILE A 263 32.46 -2.49 9.68
C ILE A 263 32.56 -2.73 11.18
N SER A 264 32.32 -1.69 11.96
CA SER A 264 32.13 -1.73 13.39
C SER A 264 30.67 -1.50 13.73
N LEU A 265 30.09 -2.33 14.61
CA LEU A 265 28.68 -2.26 15.01
C LEU A 265 28.56 -1.88 16.47
N ASN A 266 27.88 -0.79 16.76
CA ASN A 266 27.43 -0.43 18.09
C ASN A 266 25.96 -0.83 18.26
N PHE A 267 25.71 -1.93 18.97
CA PHE A 267 24.37 -2.46 19.19
C PHE A 267 23.53 -1.61 20.14
N GLU A 268 24.15 -0.89 21.08
CA GLU A 268 23.44 -0.05 22.04
C GLU A 268 22.87 1.19 21.37
N LEU A 269 23.64 1.81 20.48
CA LEU A 269 23.21 2.98 19.70
C LEU A 269 22.47 2.61 18.41
N GLY A 270 22.52 1.34 17.99
CA GLY A 270 22.01 0.92 16.68
C GLY A 270 22.77 1.55 15.50
N ARG A 271 24.08 1.87 15.73
CA ARG A 271 24.96 2.55 14.78
C ARG A 271 25.97 1.59 14.17
N ALA A 272 26.18 1.74 12.87
CA ALA A 272 27.19 1.01 12.12
C ALA A 272 28.20 1.99 11.52
N THR A 273 29.45 1.87 11.89
CA THR A 273 30.55 2.59 11.27
C THR A 273 31.15 1.76 10.17
N VAL A 274 31.13 2.29 8.95
CA VAL A 274 31.58 1.62 7.74
C VAL A 274 32.78 2.34 7.19
N VAL A 275 33.93 1.64 7.14
CA VAL A 275 35.18 2.19 6.62
C VAL A 275 35.30 1.82 5.15
N VAL A 276 35.50 2.83 4.30
CA VAL A 276 35.69 2.66 2.85
C VAL A 276 36.90 3.44 2.38
N ASN A 277 37.63 2.95 1.35
CA ASN A 277 38.68 3.70 0.76
C ASN A 277 38.19 5.02 0.17
N GLU A 278 39.03 6.04 0.13
CA GLU A 278 38.69 7.38 -0.40
C GLU A 278 38.09 7.32 -1.82
N THR A 279 38.59 6.41 -2.65
CA THR A 279 38.07 6.18 -4.01
C THR A 279 36.65 5.63 -4.03
N GLN A 280 36.20 4.97 -2.96
CA GLN A 280 34.87 4.33 -2.82
C GLN A 280 33.87 5.23 -2.07
N LEU A 281 34.35 6.28 -1.40
CA LEU A 281 33.55 7.15 -0.54
C LEU A 281 32.30 7.71 -1.28
N SER A 282 32.51 8.25 -2.48
CA SER A 282 31.44 8.81 -3.29
C SER A 282 30.42 7.75 -3.72
N LEU A 283 30.82 6.51 -3.93
CA LEU A 283 29.91 5.39 -4.27
C LEU A 283 29.13 4.94 -3.04
N ALA A 284 29.78 4.84 -1.89
CA ALA A 284 29.15 4.43 -0.64
C ALA A 284 28.08 5.43 -0.20
N ILE A 285 28.42 6.72 -0.19
CA ILE A 285 27.47 7.80 0.16
C ILE A 285 26.38 7.94 -0.90
N GLY A 286 26.78 7.94 -2.18
CA GLY A 286 25.88 8.17 -3.31
C GLY A 286 25.49 9.65 -3.46
N LYS A 287 24.80 9.97 -4.57
CA LYS A 287 24.34 11.34 -4.86
C LYS A 287 23.43 11.86 -3.74
N ARG A 288 23.81 12.96 -3.09
CA ARG A 288 23.10 13.58 -1.95
C ARG A 288 22.84 12.61 -0.78
N GLY A 289 23.73 11.66 -0.53
CA GLY A 289 23.57 10.67 0.53
C GLY A 289 22.52 9.60 0.29
N GLN A 290 22.02 9.45 -0.94
CA GLN A 290 20.92 8.55 -1.25
C GLN A 290 21.26 7.08 -1.00
N ASN A 291 22.48 6.64 -1.34
CA ASN A 291 22.85 5.24 -1.19
C ASN A 291 22.92 4.83 0.28
N VAL A 292 23.62 5.63 1.11
CA VAL A 292 23.72 5.36 2.56
C VAL A 292 22.37 5.49 3.27
N ARG A 293 21.57 6.53 2.94
CA ARG A 293 20.26 6.73 3.56
C ARG A 293 19.28 5.59 3.25
N LEU A 294 19.26 5.06 2.02
CA LEU A 294 18.45 3.90 1.66
C LEU A 294 18.99 2.61 2.31
N ALA A 295 20.30 2.46 2.42
CA ALA A 295 20.93 1.35 3.12
C ALA A 295 20.57 1.37 4.62
N ALA A 296 20.64 2.53 5.26
CA ALA A 296 20.25 2.71 6.65
C ALA A 296 18.78 2.31 6.88
N ARG A 297 17.87 2.80 6.06
CA ARG A 297 16.43 2.44 6.15
C ARG A 297 16.17 0.95 5.87
N LEU A 298 16.93 0.35 4.96
CA LEU A 298 16.77 -1.07 4.60
C LEU A 298 17.22 -1.98 5.72
N THR A 299 18.32 -1.63 6.38
CA THR A 299 18.98 -2.47 7.40
C THR A 299 18.50 -2.18 8.82
N GLY A 300 17.89 -1.00 9.03
CA GLY A 300 17.49 -0.51 10.36
C GLY A 300 18.63 -0.01 11.21
N TRP A 301 19.82 0.21 10.61
CA TRP A 301 21.01 0.74 11.27
C TRP A 301 21.24 2.19 10.88
N ASP A 302 21.69 3.02 11.82
CA ASP A 302 22.28 4.32 11.50
C ASP A 302 23.69 4.08 10.95
N ILE A 303 23.95 4.48 9.70
CA ILE A 303 25.19 4.13 8.99
C ILE A 303 26.05 5.38 8.79
N ASP A 304 27.20 5.40 9.47
CA ASP A 304 28.25 6.38 9.27
C ASP A 304 29.33 5.80 8.34
N ILE A 305 29.72 6.59 7.33
CA ILE A 305 30.75 6.20 6.37
C ILE A 305 32.00 7.07 6.59
N LEU A 306 33.11 6.41 6.90
CA LEU A 306 34.40 7.03 7.18
C LEU A 306 35.48 6.51 6.23
N THR A 307 36.50 7.34 6.03
CA THR A 307 37.77 6.90 5.44
C THR A 307 38.65 6.23 6.51
N PRO A 308 39.64 5.41 6.12
CA PRO A 308 40.60 4.83 7.09
C PRO A 308 41.31 5.89 7.91
N THR A 309 41.62 7.06 7.30
CA THR A 309 42.25 8.19 7.97
C THR A 309 41.35 8.80 9.04
N GLU A 310 40.05 9.01 8.75
CA GLU A 310 39.07 9.54 9.70
C GLU A 310 38.85 8.56 10.84
N TYR A 311 38.74 7.27 10.52
CA TYR A 311 38.55 6.20 11.51
C TYR A 311 39.74 6.12 12.48
N SER A 312 41.02 6.10 11.96
CA SER A 312 42.21 6.09 12.78
C SER A 312 42.32 7.35 13.66
N LYS A 313 41.96 8.50 13.11
CA LYS A 313 41.94 9.74 13.89
C LYS A 313 40.91 9.70 15.02
N GLY A 314 39.71 9.17 14.77
CA GLY A 314 38.68 9.00 15.81
C GLY A 314 39.19 8.15 16.96
N LEU A 315 39.81 7.00 16.64
CA LEU A 315 40.41 6.10 17.63
C LEU A 315 41.57 6.79 18.42
N ASP A 316 42.47 7.49 17.72
CA ASP A 316 43.58 8.22 18.38
C ASP A 316 43.05 9.27 19.35
N ASP A 317 42.01 10.01 18.96
CA ASP A 317 41.39 11.06 19.79
C ASP A 317 40.64 10.44 21.00
N LEU A 318 39.95 9.31 20.81
CA LEU A 318 39.33 8.55 21.88
C LEU A 318 40.40 8.04 22.87
N GLU A 319 41.45 7.38 22.38
CA GLU A 319 42.54 6.86 23.19
C GLU A 319 43.20 7.94 24.03
N LYS A 320 43.54 9.07 23.42
CA LYS A 320 44.16 10.22 24.12
C LYS A 320 43.24 10.75 25.24
N ALA A 321 41.94 10.88 24.96
CA ALA A 321 40.99 11.37 25.96
C ALA A 321 40.84 10.38 27.10
N MET A 322 40.72 9.09 26.82
CA MET A 322 40.54 8.04 27.82
C MET A 322 41.75 7.86 28.72
N ARG A 323 42.97 8.00 28.20
CA ARG A 323 44.21 7.96 28.98
C ARG A 323 44.37 9.12 29.95
N THR A 324 43.58 10.19 29.86
CA THR A 324 43.57 11.26 30.85
C THR A 324 42.79 10.90 32.12
N ILE A 325 42.02 9.81 32.10
CA ILE A 325 41.14 9.36 33.16
C ILE A 325 41.91 8.33 34.05
N GLU A 326 42.01 8.57 35.34
CA GLU A 326 42.70 7.70 36.26
C GLU A 326 41.96 6.34 36.38
N GLY A 327 42.70 5.22 36.22
CA GLY A 327 42.17 3.88 36.28
C GLY A 327 41.72 3.28 34.95
N VAL A 328 41.84 4.00 33.84
CA VAL A 328 41.59 3.47 32.48
C VAL A 328 42.89 2.88 31.92
N ASP A 329 42.84 1.61 31.56
CA ASP A 329 43.92 0.87 30.91
C ASP A 329 43.62 0.59 29.43
N ASP A 330 44.61 0.12 28.68
CA ASP A 330 44.47 -0.21 27.28
C ASP A 330 43.41 -1.30 27.06
N THR A 331 43.22 -2.24 28.03
CA THR A 331 42.19 -3.30 27.92
C THR A 331 40.78 -2.73 28.02
N PHE A 332 40.59 -1.64 28.73
CA PHE A 332 39.31 -0.94 28.79
C PHE A 332 39.01 -0.25 27.45
N ILE A 333 40.02 0.41 26.85
CA ILE A 333 39.90 1.07 25.55
C ILE A 333 39.57 0.03 24.46
N ASP A 334 40.29 -1.08 24.45
CA ASP A 334 40.03 -2.18 23.50
C ASP A 334 38.57 -2.71 23.62
N ARG A 335 38.01 -2.78 24.83
CA ARG A 335 36.61 -3.18 25.06
C ARG A 335 35.62 -2.14 24.52
N LEU A 336 35.90 -0.84 24.65
CA LEU A 336 35.07 0.21 24.07
C LEU A 336 35.02 0.09 22.55
N VAL A 337 36.19 -0.08 21.93
CA VAL A 337 36.31 -0.27 20.48
C VAL A 337 35.57 -1.55 20.03
N ALA A 338 35.69 -2.65 20.79
CA ALA A 338 34.98 -3.89 20.51
C ALA A 338 33.44 -3.75 20.63
N LEU A 339 32.96 -2.80 21.44
CA LEU A 339 31.53 -2.43 21.53
C LEU A 339 31.09 -1.45 20.41
N GLY A 340 32.01 -1.08 19.50
CA GLY A 340 31.72 -0.17 18.42
C GLY A 340 31.76 1.31 18.78
N ILE A 341 32.36 1.66 19.91
CA ILE A 341 32.64 3.05 20.31
C ILE A 341 33.99 3.45 19.70
N ILE A 342 33.96 4.30 18.71
CA ILE A 342 35.17 4.65 17.92
C ILE A 342 35.58 6.11 18.03
N ASP A 343 34.72 6.97 18.56
CA ASP A 343 35.00 8.36 18.77
C ASP A 343 34.37 8.90 20.06
N LEU A 344 34.68 10.13 20.42
CA LEU A 344 34.18 10.79 21.63
C LEU A 344 32.67 11.08 21.57
N ARG A 345 32.08 11.17 20.37
CA ARG A 345 30.63 11.41 20.21
C ARG A 345 29.86 10.17 20.58
N ASP A 346 30.32 8.99 20.16
CA ASP A 346 29.74 7.71 20.55
C ASP A 346 29.72 7.56 22.07
N LEU A 347 30.84 7.93 22.72
CA LEU A 347 30.94 7.85 24.18
C LEU A 347 29.94 8.78 24.89
N GLN A 348 29.73 10.00 24.37
CA GLN A 348 28.76 10.95 24.92
C GLN A 348 27.33 10.48 24.75
N GLU A 349 26.99 9.85 23.63
CA GLU A 349 25.65 9.36 23.34
C GLU A 349 25.29 8.12 24.16
N VAL A 350 26.25 7.26 24.49
CA VAL A 350 26.03 6.10 25.39
C VAL A 350 25.77 6.56 26.83
N GLY A 351 26.11 7.80 27.19
CA GLY A 351 25.73 8.37 28.49
C GLY A 351 26.71 8.05 29.63
N PHE A 352 27.99 8.01 29.34
CA PHE A 352 29.07 8.02 30.35
C PHE A 352 29.48 9.43 30.76
#